data_31ceb7e194f6339dc6a34bc725f76aad
#
_entry.id   31ceb7e194f6339dc6a34bc725f76aad
#
_cell.length_a   1.000
_cell.length_b   1.000
_cell.length_c   1.000
_cell.angle_alpha   90.00
_cell.angle_beta   90.00
_cell.angle_gamma   90.00
#
_symmetry.space_group_name_H-M   'P 1'
#
loop_
_entity.id
_entity.type
_entity.pdbx_description
1 polymer ?
#
loop_
_entity_poly.entity_id
_entity_poly.type
_entity_poly.pdbx_seq_one_letter_code
_entity_poly.pdbx_strand_id
1 'polypeptide(L)'
;MAGVPLPYGHKRRLPMRILLGPYKRPWFSWLSGAVMLIVLVVELVKNSSMTGSVIETSPFNVMIGPSFQVLINMGARYTPCMRPLPGYSPSTSVTDCYRDGETCTLEQLCGFGGFGGGEPNQSLRFFAPIFLHAGVIHYLMNMLTHLRLGADLECALGAPRYILLYLASGIWGFVLSAMLSPKNTASMGCSGALFGLIGYMFIDVIVNWRIIPNPMRELVKLLLATIISLVLGLLPGLDNFAHIGGFAVGIVMGMLVAPMRPSASKRAKWVTWGLRACALVILIIMFAVGINSFYSSPDPSQICPGCKYLSCLPVSNWCDNY
;
A
#
# COMPACT_ATOMS: atom_id res chain seq x y z
N MET A 1 21.94 -14.09 1.47
CA MET A 1 20.54 -14.53 1.49
C MET A 1 20.42 -15.65 0.47
N ALA A 2 20.36 -16.91 0.93
CA ALA A 2 20.10 -18.03 0.04
C ALA A 2 18.61 -17.93 -0.33
N GLY A 3 18.32 -17.76 -1.63
CA GLY A 3 16.96 -17.69 -2.11
C GLY A 3 16.18 -18.93 -1.69
N VAL A 4 14.95 -18.74 -1.20
CA VAL A 4 13.98 -19.82 -1.04
C VAL A 4 13.91 -20.55 -2.36
N PRO A 5 14.23 -21.86 -2.44
CA PRO A 5 14.12 -22.56 -3.71
C PRO A 5 12.65 -22.53 -4.13
N LEU A 6 12.37 -21.84 -5.22
CA LEU A 6 11.03 -21.77 -5.81
C LEU A 6 10.53 -23.20 -6.03
N PRO A 7 9.40 -23.62 -5.42
CA PRO A 7 9.01 -25.03 -5.34
C PRO A 7 8.56 -25.66 -6.67
N TYR A 8 8.66 -24.99 -7.81
CA TYR A 8 8.22 -25.51 -9.10
C TYR A 8 9.12 -25.07 -10.26
N GLY A 9 10.27 -25.71 -10.36
CA GLY A 9 10.98 -25.82 -11.64
C GLY A 9 10.23 -26.73 -12.61
N HIS A 10 9.05 -26.35 -13.10
CA HIS A 10 8.48 -26.96 -14.28
C HIS A 10 9.39 -26.59 -15.46
N LYS A 11 10.27 -27.53 -15.84
CA LYS A 11 11.00 -27.45 -17.11
C LYS A 11 9.96 -27.33 -18.21
N ARG A 12 9.76 -26.12 -18.73
CA ARG A 12 8.90 -25.92 -19.90
C ARG A 12 9.43 -26.73 -21.06
N ARG A 13 8.55 -27.32 -21.85
CA ARG A 13 8.94 -28.01 -23.10
C ARG A 13 9.72 -27.04 -23.99
N LEU A 14 10.74 -27.52 -24.68
CA LEU A 14 11.69 -26.73 -25.47
C LEU A 14 11.06 -25.62 -26.34
N PRO A 15 9.95 -25.84 -27.09
CA PRO A 15 9.31 -24.79 -27.87
C PRO A 15 8.71 -23.65 -27.02
N MET A 16 8.16 -23.96 -25.83
CA MET A 16 7.66 -22.93 -24.91
C MET A 16 8.78 -22.13 -24.23
N ARG A 17 9.98 -22.72 -24.07
CA ARG A 17 11.18 -21.99 -23.63
C ARG A 17 11.65 -20.96 -24.63
N ILE A 18 11.59 -21.31 -25.93
CA ILE A 18 11.98 -20.41 -27.00
C ILE A 18 11.01 -19.23 -27.11
N LEU A 19 9.70 -19.50 -27.02
CA LEU A 19 8.65 -18.45 -27.17
C LEU A 19 8.47 -17.56 -25.93
N LEU A 20 8.61 -18.11 -24.71
CA LEU A 20 8.29 -17.43 -23.44
C LEU A 20 9.52 -17.22 -22.52
N GLY A 21 10.71 -17.64 -22.99
CA GLY A 21 11.95 -17.62 -22.22
C GLY A 21 12.01 -18.69 -21.12
N PRO A 22 13.20 -18.88 -20.50
CA PRO A 22 13.44 -19.94 -19.50
C PRO A 22 12.69 -19.72 -18.20
N TYR A 23 12.29 -18.49 -17.89
CA TYR A 23 11.60 -18.09 -16.65
C TYR A 23 10.42 -17.18 -16.95
N LYS A 24 9.40 -17.18 -16.06
CA LYS A 24 8.36 -16.15 -16.04
C LYS A 24 9.05 -14.83 -15.77
N ARG A 25 8.76 -13.81 -16.57
CA ARG A 25 9.28 -12.47 -16.37
C ARG A 25 8.31 -11.69 -15.48
N PRO A 26 8.78 -10.92 -14.50
CA PRO A 26 7.93 -10.12 -13.60
C PRO A 26 7.53 -8.80 -14.28
N TRP A 27 6.69 -8.90 -15.33
CA TRP A 27 6.31 -7.76 -16.15
C TRP A 27 5.58 -6.68 -15.37
N PHE A 28 4.69 -7.09 -14.45
CA PHE A 28 3.96 -6.12 -13.67
C PHE A 28 4.87 -5.36 -12.72
N SER A 29 5.78 -6.06 -12.03
CA SER A 29 6.74 -5.42 -11.13
C SER A 29 7.65 -4.44 -11.86
N TRP A 30 8.12 -4.79 -13.06
CA TRP A 30 8.95 -3.89 -13.86
C TRP A 30 8.15 -2.70 -14.39
N LEU A 31 6.97 -2.95 -14.96
CA LEU A 31 6.12 -1.90 -15.51
C LEU A 31 5.65 -0.93 -14.43
N SER A 32 5.12 -1.46 -13.30
CA SER A 32 4.67 -0.61 -12.20
C SER A 32 5.81 0.17 -11.56
N GLY A 33 7.00 -0.42 -11.40
CA GLY A 33 8.18 0.29 -10.94
C GLY A 33 8.60 1.44 -11.88
N ALA A 34 8.54 1.21 -13.20
CA ALA A 34 8.80 2.26 -14.19
C ALA A 34 7.73 3.36 -14.17
N VAL A 35 6.45 3.00 -14.02
CA VAL A 35 5.35 3.97 -13.86
C VAL A 35 5.56 4.81 -12.61
N MET A 36 5.91 4.20 -11.48
CA MET A 36 6.19 4.93 -10.23
C MET A 36 7.39 5.89 -10.37
N LEU A 37 8.42 5.51 -11.16
CA LEU A 37 9.53 6.42 -11.46
C LEU A 37 9.07 7.64 -12.27
N ILE A 38 8.28 7.40 -13.31
CA ILE A 38 7.71 8.49 -14.13
C ILE A 38 6.84 9.41 -13.26
N VAL A 39 6.02 8.83 -12.40
CA VAL A 39 5.16 9.59 -11.46
C VAL A 39 6.02 10.44 -10.53
N LEU A 40 7.09 9.88 -9.94
CA LEU A 40 8.02 10.65 -9.09
C LEU A 40 8.65 11.84 -9.85
N VAL A 41 9.06 11.63 -11.10
CA VAL A 41 9.60 12.75 -11.92
C VAL A 41 8.51 13.81 -12.13
N VAL A 42 7.28 13.41 -12.42
CA VAL A 42 6.13 14.34 -12.57
C VAL A 42 5.86 15.07 -11.25
N GLU A 43 5.94 14.40 -10.10
CA GLU A 43 5.80 15.00 -8.77
C GLU A 43 6.84 16.12 -8.55
N LEU A 44 8.11 15.86 -8.85
CA LEU A 44 9.19 16.83 -8.70
C LEU A 44 9.04 18.02 -9.67
N VAL A 45 8.68 17.76 -10.93
CA VAL A 45 8.44 18.81 -11.93
C VAL A 45 7.24 19.67 -11.52
N LYS A 46 6.16 19.04 -11.05
CA LYS A 46 4.96 19.76 -10.59
C LYS A 46 5.26 20.58 -9.33
N ASN A 47 6.05 20.06 -8.41
CA ASN A 47 6.51 20.82 -7.25
C ASN A 47 7.26 22.07 -7.69
N SER A 48 8.22 21.92 -8.62
CA SER A 48 8.98 23.08 -9.16
C SER A 48 8.07 24.12 -9.80
N SER A 49 7.03 23.70 -10.51
CA SER A 49 6.09 24.62 -11.16
C SER A 49 5.18 25.37 -10.19
N MET A 50 4.76 24.71 -9.10
CA MET A 50 3.79 25.25 -8.13
C MET A 50 4.48 26.01 -7.00
N THR A 51 5.59 25.50 -6.47
CA THR A 51 6.30 26.10 -5.33
C THR A 51 7.50 26.93 -5.72
N GLY A 52 8.06 26.73 -6.93
CA GLY A 52 9.31 27.34 -7.38
C GLY A 52 10.56 26.54 -7.02
N SER A 53 10.43 25.41 -6.32
CA SER A 53 11.53 24.52 -5.93
C SER A 53 11.26 23.08 -6.33
N VAL A 54 12.28 22.35 -6.78
CA VAL A 54 12.12 20.92 -7.16
C VAL A 54 11.80 20.06 -5.96
N ILE A 55 12.42 20.34 -4.82
CA ILE A 55 12.19 19.65 -3.54
C ILE A 55 11.77 20.66 -2.48
N GLU A 56 10.95 20.22 -1.53
CA GLU A 56 10.51 21.06 -0.42
C GLU A 56 11.66 21.31 0.56
N THR A 57 11.96 22.57 0.81
CA THR A 57 13.07 23.01 1.67
C THR A 57 12.62 23.76 2.92
N SER A 58 11.35 24.21 2.98
CA SER A 58 10.81 24.96 4.11
C SER A 58 9.32 24.64 4.36
N PRO A 59 9.01 23.68 5.24
CA PRO A 59 9.91 22.81 6.01
C PRO A 59 10.60 21.75 5.15
N PHE A 60 11.84 21.41 5.45
CA PHE A 60 12.60 20.44 4.66
C PHE A 60 11.95 19.06 4.64
N ASN A 61 11.65 18.55 3.45
CA ASN A 61 11.17 17.19 3.27
C ASN A 61 12.32 16.18 3.39
N VAL A 62 12.39 15.46 4.50
CA VAL A 62 13.43 14.46 4.80
C VAL A 62 13.49 13.31 3.78
N MET A 63 12.45 13.09 3.00
CA MET A 63 12.41 12.08 1.93
C MET A 63 13.00 12.60 0.60
N ILE A 64 13.50 13.84 0.58
CA ILE A 64 14.01 14.53 -0.62
C ILE A 64 12.95 14.52 -1.72
N GLY A 65 11.87 15.22 -1.51
CA GLY A 65 10.70 15.19 -2.39
C GLY A 65 9.86 16.45 -2.36
N PRO A 66 8.69 16.40 -3.02
CA PRO A 66 7.75 17.49 -3.09
C PRO A 66 7.16 17.88 -1.73
N SER A 67 6.48 19.04 -1.69
CA SER A 67 5.61 19.41 -0.57
C SER A 67 4.41 18.47 -0.48
N PHE A 68 3.89 18.29 0.74
CA PHE A 68 2.69 17.45 0.94
C PHE A 68 1.46 18.02 0.22
N GLN A 69 1.36 19.34 0.09
CA GLN A 69 0.28 20.02 -0.65
C GLN A 69 0.29 19.61 -2.13
N VAL A 70 1.46 19.57 -2.77
CA VAL A 70 1.60 19.11 -4.15
C VAL A 70 1.25 17.62 -4.26
N LEU A 71 1.67 16.79 -3.31
CA LEU A 71 1.32 15.37 -3.29
C LEU A 71 -0.19 15.14 -3.09
N ILE A 72 -0.86 15.95 -2.26
CA ILE A 72 -2.33 15.95 -2.13
C ILE A 72 -2.97 16.32 -3.48
N ASN A 73 -2.46 17.37 -4.13
CA ASN A 73 -2.96 17.80 -5.43
C ASN A 73 -2.79 16.70 -6.50
N MET A 74 -1.79 15.84 -6.37
CA MET A 74 -1.52 14.72 -7.26
C MET A 74 -2.23 13.42 -6.90
N GLY A 75 -3.00 13.41 -5.81
CA GLY A 75 -3.85 12.27 -5.46
C GLY A 75 -3.41 11.44 -4.27
N ALA A 76 -2.53 11.93 -3.42
CA ALA A 76 -2.25 11.29 -2.12
C ALA A 76 -3.55 11.07 -1.32
N ARG A 77 -3.61 10.02 -0.51
CA ARG A 77 -4.72 9.82 0.41
C ARG A 77 -4.79 11.01 1.37
N TYR A 78 -5.86 11.76 1.28
CA TYR A 78 -6.15 12.90 2.14
C TYR A 78 -7.65 12.96 2.36
N THR A 79 -8.09 12.69 3.58
CA THR A 79 -9.50 12.45 3.90
C THR A 79 -10.43 13.61 3.52
N PRO A 80 -10.04 14.91 3.70
CA PRO A 80 -10.88 16.04 3.29
C PRO A 80 -11.18 16.10 1.77
N CYS A 81 -10.36 15.48 0.92
CA CYS A 81 -10.64 15.37 -0.52
C CYS A 81 -11.57 14.20 -0.88
N MET A 82 -11.74 13.24 0.02
CA MET A 82 -12.36 11.95 -0.29
C MET A 82 -13.83 11.88 0.12
N ARG A 83 -14.22 12.64 1.14
CA ARG A 83 -15.60 12.71 1.65
C ARG A 83 -15.86 14.02 2.36
N PRO A 84 -17.14 14.44 2.49
CA PRO A 84 -17.52 15.59 3.31
C PRO A 84 -17.10 15.39 4.77
N LEU A 85 -16.53 16.43 5.37
CA LEU A 85 -16.14 16.47 6.77
C LEU A 85 -16.60 17.77 7.41
N PRO A 86 -17.02 17.76 8.70
CA PRO A 86 -17.30 19.00 9.45
C PRO A 86 -16.08 19.93 9.41
N GLY A 87 -16.29 21.18 9.04
CA GLY A 87 -15.24 22.20 8.93
C GLY A 87 -14.44 22.20 7.61
N TYR A 88 -14.74 21.29 6.69
CA TYR A 88 -14.11 21.22 5.37
C TYR A 88 -15.18 21.30 4.27
N SER A 89 -15.35 22.47 3.68
CA SER A 89 -16.16 22.67 2.47
C SER A 89 -15.26 22.81 1.25
N PRO A 90 -15.76 22.65 0.02
CA PRO A 90 -14.97 22.89 -1.21
C PRO A 90 -14.31 24.26 -1.25
N SER A 91 -14.95 25.28 -0.68
CA SER A 91 -14.46 26.67 -0.60
C SER A 91 -13.63 26.98 0.65
N THR A 92 -13.38 26.00 1.54
CA THR A 92 -12.55 26.22 2.72
C THR A 92 -11.18 26.73 2.30
N SER A 93 -10.76 27.86 2.86
CA SER A 93 -9.45 28.47 2.60
C SER A 93 -8.36 27.70 3.32
N VAL A 94 -7.32 27.33 2.58
CA VAL A 94 -6.09 26.71 3.07
C VAL A 94 -4.98 27.74 2.92
N THR A 95 -4.32 28.10 4.02
CA THR A 95 -3.17 29.01 4.03
C THR A 95 -1.89 28.27 3.69
N ASP A 96 -0.91 28.98 3.12
CA ASP A 96 0.39 28.43 2.72
C ASP A 96 0.25 27.19 1.84
N CYS A 97 -0.62 27.31 0.82
CA CYS A 97 -1.03 26.19 -0.01
C CYS A 97 0.13 25.63 -0.83
N TYR A 98 0.82 26.48 -1.57
CA TYR A 98 1.98 26.09 -2.39
C TYR A 98 3.18 27.01 -2.18
N ARG A 99 2.93 28.25 -1.73
CA ARG A 99 3.97 29.24 -1.40
C ARG A 99 3.59 29.95 -0.12
N ASP A 100 4.56 30.46 0.61
CA ASP A 100 4.35 31.24 1.81
C ASP A 100 3.39 32.42 1.54
N GLY A 101 2.33 32.53 2.32
CA GLY A 101 1.31 33.56 2.19
C GLY A 101 0.29 33.34 1.05
N GLU A 102 0.45 32.32 0.23
CA GLU A 102 -0.54 31.96 -0.80
C GLU A 102 -1.72 31.19 -0.18
N THR A 103 -2.93 31.54 -0.58
CA THR A 103 -4.13 30.81 -0.15
C THR A 103 -4.81 30.14 -1.33
N CYS A 104 -5.30 28.93 -1.13
CA CYS A 104 -6.15 28.24 -2.10
C CYS A 104 -7.39 27.66 -1.43
N THR A 105 -8.38 27.26 -2.24
CA THR A 105 -9.53 26.52 -1.71
C THR A 105 -9.18 25.04 -1.52
N LEU A 106 -9.93 24.34 -0.68
CA LEU A 106 -9.79 22.89 -0.53
C LEU A 106 -9.93 22.17 -1.87
N GLU A 107 -10.85 22.61 -2.72
CA GLU A 107 -11.02 22.02 -4.06
C GLU A 107 -9.78 22.18 -4.93
N GLN A 108 -9.14 23.35 -4.90
CA GLN A 108 -7.86 23.60 -5.61
C GLN A 108 -6.73 22.74 -5.05
N LEU A 109 -6.62 22.63 -3.71
CA LEU A 109 -5.64 21.77 -3.05
C LEU A 109 -5.83 20.31 -3.46
N CYS A 110 -7.08 19.82 -3.50
CA CYS A 110 -7.37 18.43 -3.84
C CYS A 110 -7.05 18.08 -5.30
N GLY A 111 -7.10 19.04 -6.23
CA GLY A 111 -6.79 18.76 -7.63
C GLY A 111 -7.74 17.72 -8.26
N PHE A 112 -7.25 16.93 -9.22
CA PHE A 112 -8.05 15.92 -9.96
C PHE A 112 -9.30 16.46 -10.63
N GLY A 113 -9.29 17.71 -11.10
CA GLY A 113 -10.44 18.37 -11.71
C GLY A 113 -11.47 18.89 -10.70
N GLY A 114 -11.15 18.89 -9.41
CA GLY A 114 -12.02 19.37 -8.34
C GLY A 114 -13.10 18.36 -7.95
N PHE A 115 -14.26 18.86 -7.50
CA PHE A 115 -15.39 18.05 -7.04
C PHE A 115 -16.60 18.11 -7.97
N GLY A 116 -16.44 18.75 -9.14
CA GLY A 116 -17.52 18.90 -10.13
C GLY A 116 -18.68 19.75 -9.66
N GLY A 117 -18.43 20.72 -8.78
CA GLY A 117 -19.46 21.60 -8.17
C GLY A 117 -20.23 20.96 -7.02
N GLY A 118 -19.83 19.76 -6.58
CA GLY A 118 -20.43 19.04 -5.46
C GLY A 118 -19.51 18.98 -4.21
N GLU A 119 -19.80 18.05 -3.35
CA GLU A 119 -19.02 17.77 -2.15
C GLU A 119 -17.77 16.92 -2.47
N PRO A 120 -16.74 16.88 -1.57
CA PRO A 120 -15.58 16.01 -1.72
C PRO A 120 -15.98 14.54 -1.94
N ASN A 121 -15.47 13.92 -3.02
CA ASN A 121 -15.90 12.58 -3.44
C ASN A 121 -14.79 11.76 -4.15
N GLN A 122 -13.53 12.14 -3.98
CA GLN A 122 -12.40 11.54 -4.71
C GLN A 122 -11.99 10.17 -4.18
N SER A 123 -12.87 9.16 -4.34
CA SER A 123 -12.63 7.76 -3.94
C SER A 123 -11.42 7.11 -4.63
N LEU A 124 -10.98 7.65 -5.78
CA LEU A 124 -9.76 7.22 -6.47
C LEU A 124 -8.52 7.30 -5.57
N ARG A 125 -8.55 8.08 -4.50
CA ARG A 125 -7.48 8.20 -3.49
C ARG A 125 -7.32 6.98 -2.59
N PHE A 126 -8.10 5.92 -2.76
CA PHE A 126 -7.76 4.59 -2.25
C PHE A 126 -6.79 3.83 -3.17
N PHE A 127 -6.69 4.23 -4.43
CA PHE A 127 -5.87 3.53 -5.44
C PHE A 127 -4.65 4.37 -5.89
N ALA A 128 -4.85 5.63 -6.24
CA ALA A 128 -3.80 6.49 -6.80
C ALA A 128 -2.55 6.60 -5.91
N PRO A 129 -2.65 6.69 -4.57
CA PRO A 129 -1.49 6.81 -3.71
C PRO A 129 -0.49 5.65 -3.79
N ILE A 130 -0.91 4.47 -4.28
CA ILE A 130 -0.01 3.32 -4.49
C ILE A 130 1.15 3.70 -5.43
N PHE A 131 0.93 4.64 -6.35
CA PHE A 131 1.92 5.03 -7.36
C PHE A 131 2.68 6.30 -7.00
N LEU A 132 2.25 7.05 -5.98
CA LEU A 132 2.88 8.27 -5.50
C LEU A 132 3.97 7.96 -4.45
N HIS A 133 4.98 8.83 -4.35
CA HIS A 133 6.03 8.70 -3.34
C HIS A 133 6.36 10.06 -2.71
N ALA A 134 6.60 10.07 -1.41
CA ALA A 134 6.92 11.30 -0.66
C ALA A 134 8.28 11.93 -1.06
N GLY A 135 9.06 11.24 -1.90
CA GLY A 135 10.34 11.71 -2.41
C GLY A 135 11.26 10.56 -2.83
N VAL A 136 12.46 10.92 -3.23
CA VAL A 136 13.46 10.00 -3.82
C VAL A 136 13.84 8.89 -2.85
N ILE A 137 14.07 9.21 -1.57
CA ILE A 137 14.43 8.18 -0.55
C ILE A 137 13.29 7.20 -0.39
N HIS A 138 12.06 7.68 -0.24
CA HIS A 138 10.87 6.81 -0.09
C HIS A 138 10.68 5.91 -1.31
N TYR A 139 10.84 6.44 -2.53
CA TYR A 139 10.81 5.67 -3.76
C TYR A 139 11.88 4.56 -3.78
N LEU A 140 13.14 4.89 -3.49
CA LEU A 140 14.23 3.91 -3.51
C LEU A 140 14.02 2.78 -2.50
N MET A 141 13.57 3.09 -1.28
CA MET A 141 13.26 2.08 -0.26
C MET A 141 12.16 1.12 -0.74
N ASN A 142 11.10 1.66 -1.32
CA ASN A 142 10.01 0.86 -1.88
C ASN A 142 10.47 0.02 -3.07
N MET A 143 11.23 0.60 -4.00
CA MET A 143 11.70 -0.11 -5.19
C MET A 143 12.69 -1.23 -4.86
N LEU A 144 13.53 -1.07 -3.85
CA LEU A 144 14.41 -2.13 -3.38
C LEU A 144 13.61 -3.40 -3.01
N THR A 145 12.49 -3.22 -2.31
CA THR A 145 11.60 -4.34 -1.95
C THR A 145 10.75 -4.80 -3.13
N HIS A 146 10.18 -3.86 -3.88
CA HIS A 146 9.28 -4.14 -5.00
C HIS A 146 9.97 -4.93 -6.12
N LEU A 147 11.17 -4.52 -6.53
CA LEU A 147 11.92 -5.15 -7.62
C LEU A 147 12.67 -6.41 -7.18
N ARG A 148 12.84 -6.65 -5.86
CA ARG A 148 13.42 -7.89 -5.33
C ARG A 148 12.32 -8.88 -4.94
N LEU A 149 11.64 -8.60 -3.83
CA LEU A 149 10.60 -9.47 -3.30
C LEU A 149 9.39 -9.55 -4.24
N GLY A 150 8.92 -8.40 -4.74
CA GLY A 150 7.76 -8.36 -5.63
C GLY A 150 8.00 -9.14 -6.92
N ALA A 151 9.14 -8.93 -7.59
CA ALA A 151 9.47 -9.63 -8.82
C ALA A 151 9.60 -11.16 -8.61
N ASP A 152 10.23 -11.59 -7.51
CA ASP A 152 10.35 -13.01 -7.19
C ASP A 152 8.97 -13.65 -6.94
N LEU A 153 8.08 -12.96 -6.23
CA LEU A 153 6.72 -13.44 -5.96
C LEU A 153 5.83 -13.41 -7.22
N GLU A 154 5.97 -12.42 -8.10
CA GLU A 154 5.28 -12.42 -9.38
C GLU A 154 5.68 -13.61 -10.24
N CYS A 155 6.97 -13.93 -10.29
CA CYS A 155 7.47 -15.12 -10.99
C CYS A 155 6.90 -16.42 -10.37
N ALA A 156 6.75 -16.49 -9.06
CA ALA A 156 6.23 -17.66 -8.35
C ALA A 156 4.71 -17.84 -8.54
N LEU A 157 3.93 -16.78 -8.30
CA LEU A 157 2.46 -16.80 -8.35
C LEU A 157 1.90 -16.76 -9.78
N GLY A 158 2.61 -16.08 -10.68
CA GLY A 158 2.11 -15.62 -11.97
C GLY A 158 1.38 -14.27 -11.84
N ALA A 159 1.49 -13.44 -12.88
CA ALA A 159 1.03 -12.06 -12.88
C ALA A 159 -0.42 -11.86 -12.39
N PRO A 160 -1.45 -12.63 -12.82
CA PRO A 160 -2.82 -12.36 -12.38
C PRO A 160 -3.01 -12.47 -10.86
N ARG A 161 -2.43 -13.49 -10.21
CA ARG A 161 -2.55 -13.68 -8.75
C ARG A 161 -1.74 -12.63 -8.00
N TYR A 162 -0.56 -12.32 -8.52
CA TYR A 162 0.30 -11.29 -7.95
C TYR A 162 -0.35 -9.91 -8.01
N ILE A 163 -0.89 -9.51 -9.16
CA ILE A 163 -1.58 -8.22 -9.34
C ILE A 163 -2.77 -8.10 -8.38
N LEU A 164 -3.59 -9.15 -8.29
CA LEU A 164 -4.74 -9.16 -7.39
C LEU A 164 -4.32 -9.01 -5.93
N LEU A 165 -3.31 -9.76 -5.49
CA LEU A 165 -2.74 -9.65 -4.15
C LEU A 165 -2.19 -8.24 -3.88
N TYR A 166 -1.37 -7.73 -4.79
CA TYR A 166 -0.69 -6.43 -4.67
C TYR A 166 -1.70 -5.27 -4.57
N LEU A 167 -2.63 -5.21 -5.51
CA LEU A 167 -3.62 -4.12 -5.56
C LEU A 167 -4.63 -4.20 -4.41
N ALA A 168 -5.16 -5.39 -4.10
CA ALA A 168 -6.08 -5.53 -2.98
C ALA A 168 -5.45 -5.11 -1.66
N SER A 169 -4.19 -5.51 -1.42
CA SER A 169 -3.46 -5.12 -0.21
C SER A 169 -3.17 -3.62 -0.15
N GLY A 170 -2.76 -3.02 -1.27
CA GLY A 170 -2.49 -1.58 -1.34
C GLY A 170 -3.75 -0.74 -1.14
N ILE A 171 -4.85 -1.08 -1.81
CA ILE A 171 -6.13 -0.38 -1.68
C ILE A 171 -6.66 -0.49 -0.25
N TRP A 172 -6.69 -1.71 0.32
CA TRP A 172 -7.15 -1.87 1.70
C TRP A 172 -6.26 -1.15 2.71
N GLY A 173 -4.94 -1.12 2.47
CA GLY A 173 -4.03 -0.32 3.28
C GLY A 173 -4.49 1.14 3.36
N PHE A 174 -4.83 1.76 2.22
CA PHE A 174 -5.35 3.13 2.21
C PHE A 174 -6.78 3.27 2.73
N VAL A 175 -7.63 2.24 2.65
CA VAL A 175 -8.94 2.25 3.31
C VAL A 175 -8.75 2.30 4.83
N LEU A 176 -7.93 1.41 5.40
CA LEU A 176 -7.67 1.39 6.84
C LEU A 176 -6.99 2.68 7.31
N SER A 177 -6.03 3.17 6.53
CA SER A 177 -5.39 4.46 6.78
C SER A 177 -6.37 5.62 6.78
N ALA A 178 -7.29 5.69 5.81
CA ALA A 178 -8.30 6.74 5.75
C ALA A 178 -9.30 6.70 6.92
N MET A 179 -9.49 5.52 7.52
CA MET A 179 -10.35 5.34 8.69
C MET A 179 -9.66 5.72 9.99
N LEU A 180 -8.38 5.38 10.16
CA LEU A 180 -7.71 5.41 11.46
C LEU A 180 -6.65 6.50 11.60
N SER A 181 -6.08 7.02 10.49
CA SER A 181 -5.12 8.13 10.54
C SER A 181 -5.80 9.48 10.76
N PRO A 182 -5.08 10.48 11.28
CA PRO A 182 -5.58 11.84 11.39
C PRO A 182 -6.11 12.37 10.05
N LYS A 183 -7.23 13.09 10.10
CA LYS A 183 -7.95 13.56 8.90
C LYS A 183 -7.11 14.51 8.04
N ASN A 184 -6.21 15.27 8.67
CA ASN A 184 -5.35 16.28 8.05
C ASN A 184 -3.98 15.76 7.62
N THR A 185 -3.75 14.44 7.66
CA THR A 185 -2.50 13.83 7.18
C THR A 185 -2.66 13.27 5.78
N ALA A 186 -1.64 13.50 4.96
CA ALA A 186 -1.53 12.86 3.64
C ALA A 186 -0.74 11.56 3.74
N SER A 187 -1.09 10.58 2.90
CA SER A 187 -0.38 9.30 2.81
C SER A 187 -0.26 8.82 1.37
N MET A 188 0.88 8.20 1.06
CA MET A 188 1.22 7.67 -0.26
C MET A 188 2.29 6.60 -0.18
N GLY A 189 2.47 5.84 -1.27
CA GLY A 189 3.48 4.81 -1.42
C GLY A 189 2.91 3.42 -1.67
N CYS A 190 3.67 2.58 -2.35
CA CYS A 190 3.29 1.19 -2.57
C CYS A 190 3.55 0.28 -1.35
N SER A 191 4.05 0.81 -0.26
CA SER A 191 4.45 0.03 0.91
C SER A 191 3.33 -0.81 1.52
N GLY A 192 2.07 -0.33 1.52
CA GLY A 192 0.92 -1.14 1.94
C GLY A 192 0.76 -2.41 1.10
N ALA A 193 0.95 -2.32 -0.21
CA ALA A 193 0.96 -3.49 -1.09
C ALA A 193 2.15 -4.41 -0.80
N LEU A 194 3.34 -3.85 -0.52
CA LEU A 194 4.53 -4.63 -0.16
C LEU A 194 4.35 -5.38 1.18
N PHE A 195 3.71 -4.77 2.17
CA PHE A 195 3.32 -5.46 3.40
C PHE A 195 2.32 -6.59 3.13
N GLY A 196 1.44 -6.42 2.13
CA GLY A 196 0.58 -7.50 1.66
C GLY A 196 1.37 -8.69 1.10
N LEU A 197 2.46 -8.43 0.36
CA LEU A 197 3.37 -9.50 -0.09
C LEU A 197 4.05 -10.22 1.08
N ILE A 198 4.42 -9.49 2.12
CA ILE A 198 4.97 -10.08 3.35
C ILE A 198 3.91 -10.95 4.03
N GLY A 199 2.66 -10.46 4.17
CA GLY A 199 1.53 -11.25 4.68
C GLY A 199 1.30 -12.55 3.90
N TYR A 200 1.36 -12.49 2.57
CA TYR A 200 1.34 -13.68 1.72
C TYR A 200 2.48 -14.67 2.05
N MET A 201 3.71 -14.18 2.28
CA MET A 201 4.84 -15.06 2.59
C MET A 201 4.63 -15.87 3.87
N PHE A 202 3.95 -15.35 4.89
CA PHE A 202 3.56 -16.14 6.06
C PHE A 202 2.69 -17.33 5.68
N ILE A 203 1.70 -17.11 4.82
CA ILE A 203 0.83 -18.19 4.32
C ILE A 203 1.63 -19.18 3.47
N ASP A 204 2.54 -18.68 2.62
CA ASP A 204 3.39 -19.53 1.79
C ASP A 204 4.28 -20.47 2.62
N VAL A 205 4.87 -19.96 3.73
CA VAL A 205 5.65 -20.78 4.67
C VAL A 205 4.76 -21.85 5.33
N ILE A 206 3.55 -21.49 5.77
CA ILE A 206 2.61 -22.42 6.40
C ILE A 206 2.16 -23.52 5.44
N VAL A 207 1.77 -23.13 4.21
CA VAL A 207 1.31 -24.07 3.17
C VAL A 207 2.45 -25.00 2.74
N ASN A 208 3.68 -24.50 2.70
CA ASN A 208 4.86 -25.24 2.27
C ASN A 208 5.70 -25.80 3.43
N TRP A 209 5.16 -25.82 4.66
CA TRP A 209 5.85 -26.21 5.89
C TRP A 209 6.70 -27.47 5.77
N ARG A 210 6.19 -28.51 5.11
CA ARG A 210 6.85 -29.82 4.96
C ARG A 210 7.95 -29.85 3.90
N ILE A 211 8.05 -28.79 3.09
CA ILE A 211 9.03 -28.74 1.97
C ILE A 211 10.18 -27.80 2.33
N ILE A 212 9.91 -26.78 3.11
CA ILE A 212 10.91 -25.81 3.54
C ILE A 212 11.84 -26.49 4.55
N PRO A 213 13.16 -26.45 4.35
CA PRO A 213 14.11 -27.16 5.21
C PRO A 213 14.04 -26.77 6.69
N ASN A 214 13.79 -25.49 6.98
CA ASN A 214 13.69 -24.95 8.36
C ASN A 214 12.55 -23.94 8.43
N PRO A 215 11.26 -24.35 8.37
CA PRO A 215 10.13 -23.43 8.24
C PRO A 215 9.98 -22.53 9.47
N MET A 216 10.27 -23.00 10.67
CA MET A 216 10.25 -22.16 11.88
C MET A 216 11.27 -21.03 11.79
N ARG A 217 12.48 -21.30 11.31
CA ARG A 217 13.50 -20.26 11.10
C ARG A 217 13.05 -19.19 10.09
N GLU A 218 12.43 -19.61 8.99
CA GLU A 218 11.90 -18.67 7.99
C GLU A 218 10.74 -17.84 8.57
N LEU A 219 9.85 -18.47 9.33
CA LEU A 219 8.75 -17.77 10.00
C LEU A 219 9.25 -16.72 11.00
N VAL A 220 10.26 -17.07 11.83
CA VAL A 220 10.88 -16.14 12.79
C VAL A 220 11.56 -14.98 12.07
N LYS A 221 12.28 -15.23 10.97
CA LYS A 221 12.89 -14.15 10.16
C LYS A 221 11.82 -13.20 9.60
N LEU A 222 10.73 -13.74 9.04
CA LEU A 222 9.63 -12.93 8.54
C LEU A 222 8.98 -12.10 9.65
N LEU A 223 8.76 -12.71 10.82
CA LEU A 223 8.19 -12.03 11.98
C LEU A 223 9.08 -10.88 12.43
N LEU A 224 10.38 -11.13 12.61
CA LEU A 224 11.34 -10.09 13.01
C LEU A 224 11.42 -8.97 11.98
N ALA A 225 11.51 -9.30 10.70
CA ALA A 225 11.53 -8.30 9.63
C ALA A 225 10.24 -7.46 9.62
N THR A 226 9.08 -8.09 9.82
CA THR A 226 7.79 -7.40 9.90
C THR A 226 7.72 -6.46 11.09
N ILE A 227 8.13 -6.92 12.29
CA ILE A 227 8.15 -6.09 13.50
C ILE A 227 9.08 -4.89 13.32
N ILE A 228 10.31 -5.11 12.83
CA ILE A 228 11.26 -4.02 12.59
C ILE A 228 10.68 -3.01 11.59
N SER A 229 10.05 -3.48 10.51
CA SER A 229 9.45 -2.60 9.51
C SER A 229 8.27 -1.79 10.05
N LEU A 230 7.43 -2.40 10.94
CA LEU A 230 6.34 -1.69 11.61
C LEU A 230 6.87 -0.70 12.65
N VAL A 231 7.94 -1.01 13.36
CA VAL A 231 8.58 -0.07 14.30
C VAL A 231 9.16 1.12 13.55
N LEU A 232 9.82 0.89 12.41
CA LEU A 232 10.27 1.97 11.53
C LEU A 232 9.09 2.77 10.96
N GLY A 233 7.96 2.13 10.70
CA GLY A 233 6.71 2.76 10.26
C GLY A 233 6.09 3.72 11.30
N LEU A 234 6.56 3.73 12.53
CA LEU A 234 6.17 4.73 13.54
C LEU A 234 6.88 6.09 13.34
N LEU A 235 7.87 6.17 12.46
CA LEU A 235 8.54 7.45 12.16
C LEU A 235 7.60 8.41 11.43
N PRO A 236 7.76 9.75 11.65
CA PRO A 236 6.95 10.74 10.98
C PRO A 236 6.99 10.62 9.45
N GLY A 237 5.83 10.82 8.81
CA GLY A 237 5.72 10.75 7.35
C GLY A 237 5.55 9.35 6.79
N LEU A 238 5.51 8.30 7.63
CA LEU A 238 5.16 6.95 7.25
C LEU A 238 3.75 6.59 7.76
N ASP A 239 3.04 5.76 7.02
CA ASP A 239 1.66 5.37 7.31
C ASP A 239 1.58 3.91 7.77
N ASN A 240 1.68 3.73 9.07
CA ASN A 240 1.67 2.38 9.63
C ASN A 240 0.31 1.69 9.52
N PHE A 241 -0.80 2.44 9.45
CA PHE A 241 -2.11 1.83 9.21
C PHE A 241 -2.22 1.25 7.80
N ALA A 242 -1.61 1.91 6.80
CA ALA A 242 -1.51 1.33 5.46
C ALA A 242 -0.69 0.04 5.45
N HIS A 243 0.38 -0.03 6.24
CA HIS A 243 1.22 -1.24 6.39
C HIS A 243 0.43 -2.39 7.05
N ILE A 244 -0.21 -2.14 8.19
CA ILE A 244 -1.00 -3.13 8.93
C ILE A 244 -2.18 -3.62 8.08
N GLY A 245 -2.87 -2.69 7.42
CA GLY A 245 -3.99 -3.02 6.53
C GLY A 245 -3.57 -3.91 5.36
N GLY A 246 -2.49 -3.51 4.69
CA GLY A 246 -1.93 -4.30 3.59
C GLY A 246 -1.49 -5.70 4.03
N PHE A 247 -0.80 -5.80 5.17
CA PHE A 247 -0.38 -7.08 5.76
C PHE A 247 -1.57 -7.99 6.07
N ALA A 248 -2.63 -7.47 6.70
CA ALA A 248 -3.83 -8.23 7.05
C ALA A 248 -4.52 -8.79 5.79
N VAL A 249 -4.73 -7.95 4.77
CA VAL A 249 -5.29 -8.43 3.49
C VAL A 249 -4.33 -9.40 2.81
N GLY A 250 -3.02 -9.19 2.90
CA GLY A 250 -2.02 -10.10 2.36
C GLY A 250 -2.12 -11.52 2.90
N ILE A 251 -2.40 -11.67 4.20
CA ILE A 251 -2.67 -12.97 4.83
C ILE A 251 -3.94 -13.61 4.23
N VAL A 252 -5.05 -12.87 4.20
CA VAL A 252 -6.34 -13.40 3.70
C VAL A 252 -6.26 -13.70 2.21
N MET A 253 -5.67 -12.79 1.41
CA MET A 253 -5.42 -13.02 -0.01
C MET A 253 -4.46 -14.19 -0.24
N GLY A 254 -3.48 -14.38 0.65
CA GLY A 254 -2.57 -15.53 0.58
C GLY A 254 -3.33 -16.86 0.62
N MET A 255 -4.33 -16.99 1.47
CA MET A 255 -5.18 -18.17 1.50
C MET A 255 -5.98 -18.36 0.19
N LEU A 256 -6.38 -17.26 -0.45
CA LEU A 256 -7.15 -17.29 -1.70
C LEU A 256 -6.27 -17.66 -2.91
N VAL A 257 -5.09 -17.03 -3.03
CA VAL A 257 -4.26 -17.11 -4.24
C VAL A 257 -3.13 -18.13 -4.19
N ALA A 258 -2.79 -18.69 -3.02
CA ALA A 258 -1.71 -19.66 -2.89
C ALA A 258 -1.89 -20.84 -3.87
N PRO A 259 -0.85 -21.23 -4.61
CA PRO A 259 -0.95 -22.32 -5.56
C PRO A 259 -1.29 -23.65 -4.88
N MET A 260 -2.26 -24.38 -5.42
CA MET A 260 -2.59 -25.71 -4.95
C MET A 260 -1.59 -26.72 -5.52
N ARG A 261 -1.08 -27.63 -4.68
CA ARG A 261 -0.18 -28.69 -5.12
C ARG A 261 -0.92 -29.69 -6.01
N PRO A 262 -0.35 -30.07 -7.17
CA PRO A 262 -0.97 -31.07 -8.05
C PRO A 262 -1.18 -32.43 -7.36
N SER A 263 -0.23 -32.84 -6.50
CA SER A 263 -0.25 -34.10 -5.74
C SER A 263 -1.10 -34.08 -4.47
N ALA A 264 -1.83 -32.98 -4.22
CA ALA A 264 -2.69 -32.89 -3.03
C ALA A 264 -3.81 -33.95 -3.05
N SER A 265 -4.05 -34.59 -1.89
CA SER A 265 -5.13 -35.54 -1.72
C SER A 265 -6.51 -34.89 -1.97
N LYS A 266 -7.54 -35.66 -2.26
CA LYS A 266 -8.91 -35.18 -2.44
C LYS A 266 -9.36 -34.35 -1.22
N ARG A 267 -9.10 -34.86 0.01
CA ARG A 267 -9.42 -34.14 1.26
C ARG A 267 -8.71 -32.78 1.34
N ALA A 268 -7.41 -32.73 1.02
CA ALA A 268 -6.64 -31.48 1.03
C ALA A 268 -7.17 -30.46 0.01
N LYS A 269 -7.60 -30.92 -1.18
CA LYS A 269 -8.23 -30.07 -2.19
C LYS A 269 -9.55 -29.47 -1.68
N TRP A 270 -10.44 -30.27 -1.05
CA TRP A 270 -11.68 -29.78 -0.49
C TRP A 270 -11.45 -28.76 0.63
N VAL A 271 -10.52 -29.05 1.55
CA VAL A 271 -10.14 -28.08 2.61
C VAL A 271 -9.63 -26.79 2.00
N THR A 272 -8.76 -26.85 0.98
CA THR A 272 -8.24 -25.64 0.31
C THR A 272 -9.35 -24.83 -0.35
N TRP A 273 -10.31 -25.48 -1.02
CA TRP A 273 -11.46 -24.78 -1.60
C TRP A 273 -12.37 -24.15 -0.54
N GLY A 274 -12.60 -24.84 0.59
CA GLY A 274 -13.30 -24.28 1.74
C GLY A 274 -12.61 -23.02 2.30
N LEU A 275 -11.29 -23.10 2.53
CA LEU A 275 -10.49 -21.96 2.99
C LEU A 275 -10.52 -20.77 2.00
N ARG A 276 -10.50 -21.04 0.69
CA ARG A 276 -10.62 -20.00 -0.33
C ARG A 276 -12.00 -19.33 -0.30
N ALA A 277 -13.06 -20.11 -0.15
CA ALA A 277 -14.41 -19.56 -0.03
C ALA A 277 -14.53 -18.68 1.23
N CYS A 278 -14.03 -19.13 2.38
CA CYS A 278 -13.99 -18.33 3.59
C CYS A 278 -13.14 -17.04 3.42
N ALA A 279 -11.97 -17.16 2.83
CA ALA A 279 -11.10 -16.00 2.57
C ALA A 279 -11.78 -14.97 1.66
N LEU A 280 -12.47 -15.42 0.61
CA LEU A 280 -13.22 -14.52 -0.28
C LEU A 280 -14.34 -13.80 0.47
N VAL A 281 -15.11 -14.51 1.29
CA VAL A 281 -16.18 -13.91 2.11
C VAL A 281 -15.61 -12.89 3.09
N ILE A 282 -14.49 -13.22 3.76
CA ILE A 282 -13.81 -12.30 4.68
C ILE A 282 -13.36 -11.03 3.94
N LEU A 283 -12.75 -11.15 2.75
CA LEU A 283 -12.33 -10.01 1.95
C LEU A 283 -13.51 -9.12 1.56
N ILE A 284 -14.61 -9.71 1.09
CA ILE A 284 -15.82 -8.96 0.73
C ILE A 284 -16.36 -8.20 1.95
N ILE A 285 -16.44 -8.85 3.10
CA ILE A 285 -16.91 -8.22 4.35
C ILE A 285 -15.94 -7.09 4.76
N MET A 286 -14.64 -7.33 4.75
CA MET A 286 -13.65 -6.30 5.08
C MET A 286 -13.83 -5.06 4.21
N PHE A 287 -13.82 -5.23 2.89
CA PHE A 287 -13.96 -4.09 1.97
C PHE A 287 -15.34 -3.40 2.10
N ALA A 288 -16.43 -4.15 2.17
CA ALA A 288 -17.76 -3.59 2.30
C ALA A 288 -17.92 -2.81 3.62
N VAL A 289 -17.54 -3.41 4.74
CA VAL A 289 -17.64 -2.76 6.07
C VAL A 289 -16.69 -1.58 6.18
N GLY A 290 -15.43 -1.71 5.74
CA GLY A 290 -14.45 -0.65 5.83
C GLY A 290 -14.83 0.57 4.98
N ILE A 291 -15.20 0.37 3.72
CA ILE A 291 -15.62 1.46 2.83
C ILE A 291 -16.92 2.09 3.35
N ASN A 292 -17.91 1.27 3.75
CA ASN A 292 -19.15 1.80 4.32
C ASN A 292 -18.86 2.62 5.61
N SER A 293 -18.04 2.11 6.52
CA SER A 293 -17.66 2.82 7.74
C SER A 293 -16.94 4.13 7.45
N PHE A 294 -16.05 4.15 6.45
CA PHE A 294 -15.37 5.36 6.03
C PHE A 294 -16.35 6.45 5.57
N TYR A 295 -17.37 6.11 4.80
CA TYR A 295 -18.31 7.10 4.26
C TYR A 295 -19.46 7.45 5.21
N SER A 296 -19.93 6.53 6.05
CA SER A 296 -21.12 6.72 6.90
C SER A 296 -20.80 7.21 8.31
N SER A 297 -19.62 6.90 8.85
CA SER A 297 -19.26 7.33 10.21
C SER A 297 -18.69 8.77 10.21
N PRO A 298 -19.16 9.65 11.09
CA PRO A 298 -18.54 10.98 11.27
C PRO A 298 -17.07 10.89 11.68
N ASP A 299 -16.72 9.90 12.49
CA ASP A 299 -15.36 9.64 12.94
C ASP A 299 -15.09 8.13 13.02
N PRO A 300 -14.59 7.50 11.91
CA PRO A 300 -14.30 6.08 11.89
C PRO A 300 -13.22 5.65 12.88
N SER A 301 -12.35 6.56 13.32
CA SER A 301 -11.25 6.24 14.25
C SER A 301 -11.75 5.81 15.63
N GLN A 302 -12.99 6.21 15.99
CA GLN A 302 -13.64 5.80 17.24
C GLN A 302 -13.93 4.31 17.35
N ILE A 303 -13.85 3.56 16.25
CA ILE A 303 -13.92 2.08 16.27
C ILE A 303 -12.78 1.51 17.13
N CYS A 304 -11.63 2.17 17.16
CA CYS A 304 -10.47 1.75 17.95
C CYS A 304 -9.68 2.97 18.48
N PRO A 305 -10.10 3.61 19.57
CA PRO A 305 -9.41 4.80 20.09
C PRO A 305 -7.95 4.56 20.47
N GLY A 306 -7.63 3.33 20.92
CA GLY A 306 -6.25 2.94 21.25
C GLY A 306 -5.37 2.63 20.03
N CYS A 307 -5.96 2.49 18.84
CA CYS A 307 -5.19 2.15 17.62
C CYS A 307 -4.21 3.27 17.21
N LYS A 308 -4.40 4.50 17.65
CA LYS A 308 -3.46 5.60 17.38
C LYS A 308 -2.01 5.25 17.74
N TYR A 309 -1.79 4.51 18.82
CA TYR A 309 -0.45 4.04 19.24
C TYR A 309 0.21 3.03 18.29
N LEU A 310 -0.52 2.53 17.30
CA LEU A 310 0.04 1.71 16.22
C LEU A 310 0.71 2.56 15.12
N SER A 311 0.48 3.88 15.12
CA SER A 311 1.00 4.79 14.10
C SER A 311 1.69 6.04 14.66
N CYS A 312 1.78 6.16 15.99
CA CYS A 312 2.54 7.23 16.64
C CYS A 312 3.26 6.71 17.88
N LEU A 313 4.38 7.33 18.22
CA LEU A 313 5.08 7.07 19.49
C LEU A 313 4.59 8.09 20.53
N PRO A 314 4.27 7.65 21.77
CA PRO A 314 3.82 8.54 22.85
C PRO A 314 5.01 9.31 23.46
N VAL A 315 5.81 9.97 22.61
CA VAL A 315 6.94 10.80 23.01
C VAL A 315 6.73 12.22 22.49
N SER A 316 7.05 13.20 23.29
CA SER A 316 6.99 14.63 22.92
C SER A 316 5.63 15.06 22.34
N ASN A 317 4.53 14.56 22.89
CA ASN A 317 3.14 14.86 22.46
C ASN A 317 2.81 14.49 21.00
N TRP A 318 3.59 13.62 20.39
CA TRP A 318 3.44 13.24 18.99
C TRP A 318 2.08 12.57 18.68
N CYS A 319 1.53 11.81 19.65
CA CYS A 319 0.21 11.21 19.51
C CYS A 319 -0.97 12.16 19.81
N ASP A 320 -0.74 13.42 20.18
CA ASP A 320 -1.81 14.36 20.53
C ASP A 320 -2.54 14.90 19.29
N ASN A 321 -1.91 14.76 18.10
CA ASN A 321 -2.49 15.13 16.82
C ASN A 321 -3.31 13.99 16.17
N TYR A 322 -3.45 12.85 16.88
CA TYR A 322 -4.21 11.68 16.45
C TYR A 322 -5.62 11.66 17.02
#